data_20d265cdf6f0a3157ac94a024645ca25
#
_entry.id   20d265cdf6f0a3157ac94a024645ca25
#
_cell.length_a   1.000
_cell.length_b   1.000
_cell.length_c   1.000
_cell.angle_alpha   90.00
_cell.angle_beta   90.00
_cell.angle_gamma   90.00
#
_symmetry.space_group_name_H-M   'P 1'
#
loop_
_entity.id
_entity.type
_entity.pdbx_description
1 polymer ?
#
loop_
_entity_poly.entity_id
_entity_poly.type
_entity_poly.pdbx_seq_one_letter_code
_entity_poly.pdbx_strand_id
1 'polypeptide(L)'
;MPRLVRRRGRPGSGQGVAMSLPRLCLAMILALSGVAVVAICLGETPLTLAQYAQALAHPASPPGEVLWSIRAPRVLVAALVGAALGLSGATMQGLLRNPLADPGVLGVSAVSGLGAALAISMGLAVLPGAIELAALAGALVAGALVVVLAARFREPEALILFGVALSALGGALTALVFNLSPSPVATAEVMAWLMGSVQNRDALDALRALVPMTIGAILCARAGRGLRMLTLGEEVARMSGLPMARLRVQAVAGSALLTGAAVAAAGVIGFVGLAAPHLVRALVRDDPKRLLWPSALAGALLLVLADLAARVIPTEQELKLGVVTALFGAPAFALLAWRASRSWRS
;
A
#
# COMPACT_ATOMS: atom_id res chain seq x y z
N MET A 1 30.51 37.73 40.64
CA MET A 1 30.13 36.32 40.94
C MET A 1 28.89 35.98 40.11
N PRO A 2 28.97 35.20 39.03
CA PRO A 2 27.79 34.75 38.27
C PRO A 2 27.28 33.42 38.85
N ARG A 3 26.00 33.37 39.16
CA ARG A 3 25.27 32.19 39.67
C ARG A 3 25.19 31.10 38.58
N LEU A 4 25.77 29.95 38.82
CA LEU A 4 25.60 28.72 38.04
C LEU A 4 24.13 28.25 38.16
N VAL A 5 23.36 28.40 37.10
CA VAL A 5 22.03 27.80 36.96
C VAL A 5 22.23 26.30 36.72
N ARG A 6 22.01 25.49 37.72
CA ARG A 6 21.91 24.03 37.62
C ARG A 6 20.73 23.70 36.72
N ARG A 7 21.00 23.28 35.47
CA ARG A 7 20.02 22.59 34.62
C ARG A 7 19.65 21.26 35.31
N ARG A 8 18.49 21.21 35.94
CA ARG A 8 17.85 19.96 36.35
C ARG A 8 17.63 19.11 35.10
N GLY A 9 18.34 17.98 34.98
CA GLY A 9 18.07 16.96 33.97
C GLY A 9 16.62 16.49 34.08
N ARG A 10 15.89 16.57 32.99
CA ARG A 10 14.57 15.92 32.87
C ARG A 10 14.77 14.40 33.11
N PRO A 11 14.01 13.77 33.99
CA PRO A 11 14.05 12.31 34.15
C PRO A 11 13.54 11.69 32.86
N GLY A 12 14.24 10.65 32.42
CA GLY A 12 14.12 9.97 31.15
C GLY A 12 12.69 9.64 30.77
N SER A 13 12.33 10.07 29.56
CA SER A 13 11.26 9.47 28.78
C SER A 13 11.55 7.98 28.63
N GLY A 14 10.57 7.15 28.97
CA GLY A 14 10.66 5.71 29.06
C GLY A 14 11.47 5.08 27.92
N GLN A 15 12.52 4.37 28.30
CA GLN A 15 13.25 3.46 27.43
C GLN A 15 12.33 2.27 27.14
N GLY A 16 11.38 2.43 26.22
CA GLY A 16 10.72 1.28 25.61
C GLY A 16 11.82 0.37 25.05
N VAL A 17 11.80 -0.89 25.42
CA VAL A 17 12.74 -1.92 24.96
C VAL A 17 12.69 -1.92 23.42
N ALA A 18 13.66 -1.24 22.80
CA ALA A 18 13.76 -1.20 21.35
C ALA A 18 14.12 -2.61 20.86
N MET A 19 13.13 -3.30 20.31
CA MET A 19 13.35 -4.60 19.68
C MET A 19 14.37 -4.45 18.55
N SER A 20 15.27 -5.42 18.39
CA SER A 20 16.12 -5.48 17.22
C SER A 20 15.26 -5.68 15.97
N LEU A 21 15.65 -5.04 14.85
CA LEU A 21 14.87 -5.13 13.60
C LEU A 21 14.52 -6.57 13.18
N PRO A 22 15.44 -7.56 13.26
CA PRO A 22 15.10 -8.95 12.94
C PRO A 22 14.02 -9.53 13.86
N ARG A 23 14.06 -9.23 15.16
CA ARG A 23 13.04 -9.72 16.12
C ARG A 23 11.68 -9.09 15.85
N LEU A 24 11.65 -7.79 15.52
CA LEU A 24 10.42 -7.10 15.13
C LEU A 24 9.81 -7.72 13.86
N CYS A 25 10.61 -7.89 12.81
CA CYS A 25 10.13 -8.52 11.56
C CYS A 25 9.66 -9.95 11.81
N LEU A 26 10.38 -10.75 12.61
CA LEU A 26 9.96 -12.11 12.96
C LEU A 26 8.61 -12.12 13.69
N ALA A 27 8.42 -11.26 14.69
CA ALA A 27 7.17 -11.15 15.41
C ALA A 27 6.00 -10.77 14.47
N MET A 28 6.24 -9.84 13.53
CA MET A 28 5.24 -9.43 12.55
C MET A 28 4.94 -10.54 11.53
N ILE A 29 5.94 -11.30 11.10
CA ILE A 29 5.73 -12.46 10.22
C ILE A 29 4.89 -13.52 10.93
N LEU A 30 5.18 -13.82 12.19
CA LEU A 30 4.40 -14.78 12.98
C LEU A 30 2.95 -14.29 13.17
N ALA A 31 2.75 -13.00 13.45
CA ALA A 31 1.43 -12.40 13.54
C ALA A 31 0.67 -12.49 12.21
N LEU A 32 1.33 -12.13 11.08
CA LEU A 32 0.75 -12.23 9.75
C LEU A 32 0.38 -13.68 9.40
N SER A 33 1.26 -14.64 9.69
CA SER A 33 0.99 -16.06 9.47
C SER A 33 -0.21 -16.54 10.29
N GLY A 34 -0.29 -16.15 11.56
CA GLY A 34 -1.43 -16.47 12.40
C GLY A 34 -2.75 -15.90 11.88
N VAL A 35 -2.77 -14.61 11.51
CA VAL A 35 -3.94 -13.97 10.91
C VAL A 35 -4.29 -14.58 9.54
N ALA A 36 -3.29 -14.92 8.71
CA ALA A 36 -3.52 -15.57 7.43
C ALA A 36 -4.18 -16.95 7.61
N VAL A 37 -3.72 -17.75 8.56
CA VAL A 37 -4.36 -19.05 8.89
C VAL A 37 -5.81 -18.83 9.32
N VAL A 38 -6.07 -17.89 10.21
CA VAL A 38 -7.44 -17.55 10.64
C VAL A 38 -8.27 -17.10 9.44
N ALA A 39 -7.73 -16.24 8.57
CA ALA A 39 -8.42 -15.73 7.38
C ALA A 39 -8.70 -16.84 6.33
N ILE A 40 -7.85 -17.86 6.22
CA ILE A 40 -8.08 -19.03 5.38
C ILE A 40 -9.15 -19.93 5.99
N CYS A 41 -9.16 -20.08 7.32
CA CYS A 41 -10.15 -20.89 8.02
C CYS A 41 -11.54 -20.21 8.08
N LEU A 42 -11.61 -18.89 8.24
CA LEU A 42 -12.88 -18.17 8.31
C LEU A 42 -13.33 -17.71 6.91
N GLY A 43 -14.62 -17.85 6.61
CA GLY A 43 -15.22 -17.42 5.34
C GLY A 43 -16.74 -17.61 5.39
N GLU A 44 -17.43 -17.11 4.36
CA GLU A 44 -18.91 -17.15 4.26
C GLU A 44 -19.47 -18.57 4.34
N THR A 45 -18.75 -19.56 3.81
CA THR A 45 -19.14 -20.98 3.89
C THR A 45 -18.39 -21.64 5.04
N PRO A 46 -19.03 -21.91 6.18
CA PRO A 46 -18.38 -22.59 7.30
C PRO A 46 -18.02 -24.03 6.93
N LEU A 47 -16.77 -24.44 7.15
CA LEU A 47 -16.32 -25.82 6.98
C LEU A 47 -16.26 -26.50 8.34
N THR A 48 -16.67 -27.75 8.40
CA THR A 48 -16.53 -28.61 9.59
C THR A 48 -15.08 -29.08 9.75
N LEU A 49 -14.70 -29.52 10.94
CA LEU A 49 -13.35 -30.04 11.21
C LEU A 49 -12.97 -31.22 10.30
N ALA A 50 -13.95 -32.09 9.99
CA ALA A 50 -13.77 -33.19 9.05
C ALA A 50 -13.49 -32.70 7.62
N GLN A 51 -14.18 -31.64 7.18
CA GLN A 51 -13.94 -31.03 5.87
C GLN A 51 -12.58 -30.35 5.79
N TYR A 52 -12.07 -29.72 6.86
CA TYR A 52 -10.70 -29.23 6.90
C TYR A 52 -9.68 -30.36 6.79
N ALA A 53 -9.88 -31.47 7.52
CA ALA A 53 -9.02 -32.66 7.40
C ALA A 53 -9.04 -33.23 5.97
N GLN A 54 -10.23 -33.30 5.36
CA GLN A 54 -10.39 -33.73 3.96
C GLN A 54 -9.70 -32.78 2.99
N ALA A 55 -9.84 -31.46 3.15
CA ALA A 55 -9.20 -30.44 2.31
C ALA A 55 -7.65 -30.52 2.35
N LEU A 56 -7.10 -30.85 3.51
CA LEU A 56 -5.66 -31.04 3.69
C LEU A 56 -5.16 -32.36 3.08
N ALA A 57 -5.94 -33.45 3.22
CA ALA A 57 -5.58 -34.77 2.69
C ALA A 57 -5.83 -34.86 1.17
N HIS A 58 -6.88 -34.21 0.67
CA HIS A 58 -7.32 -34.27 -0.71
C HIS A 58 -7.60 -32.86 -1.26
N PRO A 59 -6.58 -32.12 -1.72
CA PRO A 59 -6.73 -30.76 -2.23
C PRO A 59 -7.73 -30.57 -3.38
N ALA A 60 -7.94 -31.63 -4.19
CA ALA A 60 -8.92 -31.63 -5.29
C ALA A 60 -10.37 -31.96 -4.85
N SER A 61 -10.60 -32.16 -3.55
CA SER A 61 -11.97 -32.33 -3.04
C SER A 61 -12.71 -30.99 -2.98
N PRO A 62 -14.07 -30.95 -2.97
CA PRO A 62 -14.81 -29.70 -2.88
C PRO A 62 -14.39 -28.80 -1.70
N PRO A 63 -14.17 -29.32 -0.46
CA PRO A 63 -13.57 -28.49 0.61
C PRO A 63 -12.15 -28.04 0.31
N GLY A 64 -11.36 -28.86 -0.41
CA GLY A 64 -9.99 -28.52 -0.82
C GLY A 64 -9.98 -27.38 -1.84
N GLU A 65 -10.89 -27.37 -2.81
CA GLU A 65 -11.04 -26.26 -3.76
C GLU A 65 -11.39 -24.95 -3.07
N VAL A 66 -12.30 -24.98 -2.10
CA VAL A 66 -12.63 -23.78 -1.29
C VAL A 66 -11.41 -23.27 -0.56
N LEU A 67 -10.60 -24.15 0.02
CA LEU A 67 -9.45 -23.74 0.84
C LEU A 67 -8.29 -23.24 -0.03
N TRP A 68 -7.91 -24.01 -1.04
CA TRP A 68 -6.66 -23.82 -1.80
C TRP A 68 -6.84 -22.99 -3.07
N SER A 69 -8.02 -23.04 -3.72
CA SER A 69 -8.26 -22.31 -4.97
C SER A 69 -9.00 -20.98 -4.77
N ILE A 70 -9.73 -20.81 -3.64
CA ILE A 70 -10.50 -19.60 -3.38
C ILE A 70 -9.87 -18.80 -2.22
N ARG A 71 -9.74 -19.39 -1.02
CA ARG A 71 -9.37 -18.64 0.18
C ARG A 71 -7.88 -18.33 0.27
N ALA A 72 -7.02 -19.31 0.01
CA ALA A 72 -5.57 -19.13 0.12
C ALA A 72 -5.03 -18.08 -0.88
N PRO A 73 -5.39 -18.09 -2.18
CA PRO A 73 -4.96 -17.07 -3.12
C PRO A 73 -5.48 -15.67 -2.74
N ARG A 74 -6.73 -15.56 -2.29
CA ARG A 74 -7.32 -14.31 -1.83
C ARG A 74 -6.50 -13.69 -0.68
N VAL A 75 -6.17 -14.47 0.35
CA VAL A 75 -5.35 -14.03 1.49
C VAL A 75 -3.94 -13.65 1.04
N LEU A 76 -3.35 -14.42 0.11
CA LEU A 76 -2.04 -14.12 -0.46
C LEU A 76 -2.05 -12.79 -1.22
N VAL A 77 -3.04 -12.56 -2.10
CA VAL A 77 -3.17 -11.29 -2.84
C VAL A 77 -3.37 -10.13 -1.87
N ALA A 78 -4.22 -10.27 -0.84
CA ALA A 78 -4.38 -9.26 0.20
C ALA A 78 -3.05 -8.93 0.90
N ALA A 79 -2.28 -9.95 1.28
CA ALA A 79 -0.98 -9.75 1.91
C ALA A 79 0.03 -9.05 0.98
N LEU A 80 0.12 -9.47 -0.29
CA LEU A 80 1.02 -8.86 -1.29
C LEU A 80 0.66 -7.40 -1.57
N VAL A 81 -0.62 -7.10 -1.79
CA VAL A 81 -1.13 -5.75 -2.02
C VAL A 81 -0.87 -4.85 -0.81
N GLY A 82 -1.20 -5.33 0.39
CA GLY A 82 -0.93 -4.61 1.63
C GLY A 82 0.57 -4.34 1.84
N ALA A 83 1.43 -5.34 1.59
CA ALA A 83 2.88 -5.19 1.67
C ALA A 83 3.41 -4.16 0.67
N ALA A 84 2.93 -4.19 -0.57
CA ALA A 84 3.31 -3.26 -1.62
C ALA A 84 2.93 -1.81 -1.24
N LEU A 85 1.71 -1.59 -0.79
CA LEU A 85 1.25 -0.26 -0.36
C LEU A 85 2.01 0.24 0.87
N GLY A 86 2.23 -0.62 1.89
CA GLY A 86 2.98 -0.25 3.10
C GLY A 86 4.44 0.11 2.80
N LEU A 87 5.11 -0.65 1.94
CA LEU A 87 6.49 -0.38 1.51
C LEU A 87 6.59 0.89 0.66
N SER A 88 5.67 1.08 -0.28
CA SER A 88 5.57 2.29 -1.11
C SER A 88 5.36 3.52 -0.22
N GLY A 89 4.42 3.45 0.75
CA GLY A 89 4.16 4.51 1.70
C GLY A 89 5.39 4.89 2.51
N ALA A 90 6.08 3.92 3.11
CA ALA A 90 7.31 4.17 3.87
C ALA A 90 8.40 4.83 3.02
N THR A 91 8.53 4.42 1.75
CA THR A 91 9.49 4.98 0.82
C THR A 91 9.18 6.45 0.50
N MET A 92 7.90 6.76 0.20
CA MET A 92 7.47 8.11 -0.11
C MET A 92 7.55 9.04 1.11
N GLN A 93 7.18 8.56 2.30
CA GLN A 93 7.33 9.32 3.55
C GLN A 93 8.81 9.65 3.83
N GLY A 94 9.71 8.69 3.56
CA GLY A 94 11.15 8.91 3.69
C GLY A 94 11.70 9.90 2.65
N LEU A 95 11.26 9.81 1.40
CA LEU A 95 11.72 10.69 0.31
C LEU A 95 11.26 12.13 0.50
N LEU A 96 9.96 12.32 0.82
CA LEU A 96 9.35 13.63 1.00
C LEU A 96 9.57 14.20 2.41
N ARG A 97 10.20 13.43 3.31
CA ARG A 97 10.40 13.77 4.72
C ARG A 97 9.09 14.24 5.40
N ASN A 98 7.99 13.64 4.97
CA ASN A 98 6.65 13.97 5.43
C ASN A 98 5.96 12.66 5.86
N PRO A 99 5.64 12.47 7.15
CA PRO A 99 4.96 11.27 7.64
C PRO A 99 3.53 11.11 7.11
N LEU A 100 2.98 12.16 6.48
CA LEU A 100 1.65 12.19 5.89
C LEU A 100 1.67 11.90 4.38
N ALA A 101 2.83 11.64 3.79
CA ALA A 101 2.93 11.32 2.37
C ALA A 101 2.31 9.93 2.10
N ASP A 102 1.41 9.90 1.12
CA ASP A 102 0.78 8.69 0.61
C ASP A 102 1.26 8.41 -0.82
N PRO A 103 1.53 7.17 -1.21
CA PRO A 103 1.95 6.85 -2.58
C PRO A 103 0.88 7.22 -3.63
N GLY A 104 -0.39 7.28 -3.25
CA GLY A 104 -1.48 7.72 -4.11
C GLY A 104 -1.35 9.17 -4.57
N VAL A 105 -0.66 10.03 -3.79
CA VAL A 105 -0.41 11.44 -4.15
C VAL A 105 0.39 11.59 -5.46
N LEU A 106 1.12 10.56 -5.89
CA LEU A 106 1.83 10.59 -7.17
C LEU A 106 0.93 10.48 -8.42
N GLY A 107 -0.39 10.30 -8.24
CA GLY A 107 -1.34 10.14 -9.35
C GLY A 107 -1.34 8.77 -10.02
N VAL A 108 -0.45 7.86 -9.59
CA VAL A 108 -0.32 6.52 -10.17
C VAL A 108 -1.62 5.73 -10.06
N SER A 109 -2.28 5.78 -8.90
CA SER A 109 -3.55 5.07 -8.67
C SER A 109 -4.68 5.60 -9.56
N ALA A 110 -4.76 6.91 -9.77
CA ALA A 110 -5.81 7.51 -10.60
C ALA A 110 -5.66 7.15 -12.09
N VAL A 111 -4.43 7.17 -12.61
CA VAL A 111 -4.17 6.81 -14.02
C VAL A 111 -4.25 5.29 -14.21
N SER A 112 -3.89 4.49 -13.20
CA SER A 112 -4.13 3.05 -13.20
C SER A 112 -5.64 2.74 -13.26
N GLY A 113 -6.43 3.43 -12.45
CA GLY A 113 -7.90 3.33 -12.48
C GLY A 113 -8.51 3.75 -13.82
N LEU A 114 -7.97 4.79 -14.44
CA LEU A 114 -8.36 5.18 -15.80
C LEU A 114 -8.08 4.06 -16.82
N GLY A 115 -6.92 3.41 -16.73
CA GLY A 115 -6.58 2.27 -17.58
C GLY A 115 -7.61 1.15 -17.48
N ALA A 116 -7.98 0.77 -16.24
CA ALA A 116 -9.03 -0.22 -16.02
C ALA A 116 -10.40 0.24 -16.55
N ALA A 117 -10.77 1.49 -16.27
CA ALA A 117 -12.03 2.06 -16.74
C ALA A 117 -12.17 2.04 -18.27
N LEU A 118 -11.10 2.37 -18.98
CA LEU A 118 -11.04 2.28 -20.43
C LEU A 118 -11.23 0.83 -20.91
N ALA A 119 -10.48 -0.13 -20.31
CA ALA A 119 -10.59 -1.54 -20.70
C ALA A 119 -12.01 -2.09 -20.51
N ILE A 120 -12.64 -1.81 -19.37
CA ILE A 120 -14.02 -2.24 -19.08
C ILE A 120 -14.99 -1.59 -20.05
N SER A 121 -14.91 -0.27 -20.27
CA SER A 121 -15.82 0.47 -21.14
C SER A 121 -15.70 0.08 -22.61
N MET A 122 -14.52 -0.39 -23.03
CA MET A 122 -14.27 -0.94 -24.38
C MET A 122 -14.67 -2.42 -24.52
N GLY A 123 -15.25 -3.04 -23.47
CA GLY A 123 -15.67 -4.43 -23.49
C GLY A 123 -14.51 -5.44 -23.43
N LEU A 124 -13.30 -5.00 -23.07
CA LEU A 124 -12.13 -5.89 -22.95
C LEU A 124 -12.17 -6.78 -21.71
N ALA A 125 -13.16 -6.62 -20.84
CA ALA A 125 -13.39 -7.45 -19.66
C ALA A 125 -13.57 -8.95 -19.99
N VAL A 126 -13.98 -9.27 -21.22
CA VAL A 126 -14.10 -10.65 -21.72
C VAL A 126 -12.73 -11.36 -21.88
N LEU A 127 -11.65 -10.60 -21.97
CA LEU A 127 -10.30 -11.14 -22.11
C LEU A 127 -9.65 -11.27 -20.73
N PRO A 128 -9.26 -12.48 -20.30
CA PRO A 128 -8.65 -12.70 -18.99
C PRO A 128 -7.38 -11.85 -18.78
N GLY A 129 -7.35 -11.05 -17.72
CA GLY A 129 -6.20 -10.20 -17.38
C GLY A 129 -6.12 -8.87 -18.13
N ALA A 130 -7.06 -8.55 -19.05
CA ALA A 130 -7.01 -7.31 -19.84
C ALA A 130 -7.18 -6.07 -18.95
N ILE A 131 -8.06 -6.12 -17.96
CA ILE A 131 -8.30 -5.00 -17.03
C ILE A 131 -7.03 -4.76 -16.20
N GLU A 132 -6.43 -5.81 -15.65
CA GLU A 132 -5.21 -5.76 -14.85
C GLU A 132 -4.02 -5.22 -15.66
N LEU A 133 -3.87 -5.68 -16.91
CA LEU A 133 -2.82 -5.19 -17.82
C LEU A 133 -3.03 -3.72 -18.18
N ALA A 134 -4.27 -3.29 -18.44
CA ALA A 134 -4.58 -1.89 -18.75
C ALA A 134 -4.35 -0.99 -17.52
N ALA A 135 -4.73 -1.45 -16.32
CA ALA A 135 -4.45 -0.77 -15.07
C ALA A 135 -2.94 -0.64 -14.84
N LEU A 136 -2.18 -1.73 -15.03
CA LEU A 136 -0.72 -1.71 -14.90
C LEU A 136 -0.06 -0.80 -15.93
N ALA A 137 -0.54 -0.80 -17.18
CA ALA A 137 -0.07 0.11 -18.22
C ALA A 137 -0.30 1.58 -17.84
N GLY A 138 -1.49 1.92 -17.34
CA GLY A 138 -1.79 3.24 -16.81
C GLY A 138 -0.85 3.65 -15.66
N ALA A 139 -0.60 2.73 -14.73
CA ALA A 139 0.35 2.94 -13.64
C ALA A 139 1.79 3.18 -14.14
N LEU A 140 2.23 2.41 -15.13
CA LEU A 140 3.57 2.55 -15.73
C LEU A 140 3.72 3.89 -16.45
N VAL A 141 2.71 4.33 -17.20
CA VAL A 141 2.69 5.64 -17.85
C VAL A 141 2.79 6.76 -16.81
N ALA A 142 1.94 6.72 -15.77
CA ALA A 142 1.99 7.70 -14.69
C ALA A 142 3.34 7.67 -13.96
N GLY A 143 3.81 6.48 -13.62
CA GLY A 143 5.11 6.29 -12.98
C GLY A 143 6.28 6.82 -13.81
N ALA A 144 6.28 6.57 -15.12
CA ALA A 144 7.31 7.10 -16.03
C ALA A 144 7.28 8.64 -16.09
N LEU A 145 6.09 9.25 -16.18
CA LEU A 145 5.94 10.70 -16.13
C LEU A 145 6.50 11.29 -14.83
N VAL A 146 6.12 10.71 -13.68
CA VAL A 146 6.60 11.17 -12.37
C VAL A 146 8.12 10.96 -12.22
N VAL A 147 8.67 9.85 -12.72
CA VAL A 147 10.12 9.59 -12.72
C VAL A 147 10.88 10.62 -13.55
N VAL A 148 10.40 10.95 -14.77
CA VAL A 148 11.01 11.98 -15.61
C VAL A 148 11.01 13.34 -14.92
N LEU A 149 9.92 13.70 -14.25
CA LEU A 149 9.86 14.93 -13.47
C LEU A 149 10.77 14.89 -12.24
N ALA A 150 10.79 13.77 -11.51
CA ALA A 150 11.67 13.58 -10.35
C ALA A 150 13.16 13.72 -10.70
N ALA A 151 13.54 13.38 -11.94
CA ALA A 151 14.89 13.58 -12.44
C ALA A 151 15.19 15.06 -12.79
N ARG A 152 14.16 15.84 -13.21
CA ARG A 152 14.32 17.23 -13.65
C ARG A 152 14.14 18.25 -12.53
N PHE A 153 13.16 18.06 -11.67
CA PHE A 153 12.83 19.00 -10.59
C PHE A 153 13.58 18.66 -9.31
N ARG A 154 14.11 19.69 -8.66
CA ARG A 154 14.89 19.54 -7.42
C ARG A 154 14.00 19.60 -6.17
N GLU A 155 12.88 20.33 -6.24
CA GLU A 155 11.97 20.55 -5.14
C GLU A 155 10.98 19.38 -4.95
N PRO A 156 10.88 18.80 -3.75
CA PRO A 156 9.88 17.76 -3.45
C PRO A 156 8.43 18.23 -3.66
N GLU A 157 8.17 19.53 -3.45
CA GLU A 157 6.86 20.16 -3.61
C GLU A 157 6.35 20.06 -5.05
N ALA A 158 7.26 20.19 -6.04
CA ALA A 158 6.91 20.07 -7.45
C ALA A 158 6.40 18.65 -7.79
N LEU A 159 6.96 17.61 -7.17
CA LEU A 159 6.50 16.23 -7.36
C LEU A 159 5.09 16.03 -6.80
N ILE A 160 4.80 16.61 -5.63
CA ILE A 160 3.48 16.53 -5.00
C ILE A 160 2.46 17.25 -5.88
N LEU A 161 2.76 18.48 -6.30
CA LEU A 161 1.86 19.29 -7.11
C LEU A 161 1.54 18.61 -8.45
N PHE A 162 2.57 18.04 -9.10
CA PHE A 162 2.38 17.28 -10.33
C PHE A 162 1.55 16.02 -10.12
N GLY A 163 1.78 15.29 -9.04
CA GLY A 163 1.00 14.11 -8.68
C GLY A 163 -0.48 14.44 -8.44
N VAL A 164 -0.76 15.56 -7.76
CA VAL A 164 -2.12 16.07 -7.57
C VAL A 164 -2.76 16.43 -8.91
N ALA A 165 -2.05 17.12 -9.80
CA ALA A 165 -2.53 17.45 -11.14
C ALA A 165 -2.81 16.18 -11.97
N LEU A 166 -1.92 15.18 -11.90
CA LEU A 166 -2.08 13.90 -12.57
C LEU A 166 -3.27 13.12 -12.02
N SER A 167 -3.49 13.16 -10.70
CA SER A 167 -4.66 12.56 -10.05
C SER A 167 -5.96 13.21 -10.51
N ALA A 168 -5.98 14.55 -10.56
CA ALA A 168 -7.15 15.30 -11.02
C ALA A 168 -7.45 15.02 -12.49
N LEU A 169 -6.41 14.97 -13.34
CA LEU A 169 -6.57 14.63 -14.76
C LEU A 169 -7.07 13.19 -14.94
N GLY A 170 -6.48 12.22 -14.23
CA GLY A 170 -6.91 10.82 -14.24
C GLY A 170 -8.37 10.68 -13.81
N GLY A 171 -8.77 11.37 -12.73
CA GLY A 171 -10.16 11.39 -12.28
C GLY A 171 -11.11 12.02 -13.28
N ALA A 172 -10.75 13.16 -13.89
CA ALA A 172 -11.54 13.82 -14.91
C ALA A 172 -11.73 12.96 -16.17
N LEU A 173 -10.65 12.29 -16.63
CA LEU A 173 -10.71 11.36 -17.74
C LEU A 173 -11.55 10.11 -17.42
N THR A 174 -11.47 9.59 -16.20
CA THR A 174 -12.36 8.50 -15.74
C THR A 174 -13.83 8.94 -15.73
N ALA A 175 -14.13 10.16 -15.27
CA ALA A 175 -15.47 10.72 -15.33
C ALA A 175 -15.96 10.90 -16.80
N LEU A 176 -15.05 11.28 -17.71
CA LEU A 176 -15.36 11.35 -19.13
C LEU A 176 -15.69 9.95 -19.71
N VAL A 177 -14.95 8.92 -19.31
CA VAL A 177 -15.25 7.52 -19.69
C VAL A 177 -16.65 7.14 -19.23
N PHE A 178 -17.07 7.51 -18.01
CA PHE A 178 -18.45 7.28 -17.54
C PHE A 178 -19.49 8.00 -18.40
N ASN A 179 -19.25 9.26 -18.75
CA ASN A 179 -20.17 10.04 -19.57
C ASN A 179 -20.31 9.50 -21.00
N LEU A 180 -19.25 8.91 -21.55
CA LEU A 180 -19.22 8.33 -22.88
C LEU A 180 -19.56 6.84 -22.91
N SER A 181 -19.73 6.21 -21.74
CA SER A 181 -19.98 4.78 -21.64
C SER A 181 -21.34 4.42 -22.26
N PRO A 182 -21.39 3.45 -23.19
CA PRO A 182 -22.62 3.05 -23.85
C PRO A 182 -23.54 2.20 -22.97
N SER A 183 -23.05 1.71 -21.81
CA SER A 183 -23.76 0.75 -20.99
C SER A 183 -23.73 1.12 -19.51
N PRO A 184 -24.90 1.20 -18.82
CA PRO A 184 -24.97 1.34 -17.39
C PRO A 184 -24.27 0.19 -16.64
N VAL A 185 -24.24 -1.03 -17.22
CA VAL A 185 -23.58 -2.21 -16.64
C VAL A 185 -22.08 -1.99 -16.60
N ALA A 186 -21.46 -1.52 -17.71
CA ALA A 186 -20.05 -1.21 -17.74
C ALA A 186 -19.67 -0.12 -16.72
N THR A 187 -20.51 0.90 -16.56
CA THR A 187 -20.30 1.95 -15.55
C THR A 187 -20.33 1.39 -14.14
N ALA A 188 -21.30 0.51 -13.82
CA ALA A 188 -21.38 -0.15 -12.52
C ALA A 188 -20.16 -1.04 -12.26
N GLU A 189 -19.68 -1.76 -13.26
CA GLU A 189 -18.48 -2.61 -13.18
C GLU A 189 -17.22 -1.77 -12.91
N VAL A 190 -17.02 -0.65 -13.61
CA VAL A 190 -15.92 0.28 -13.34
C VAL A 190 -15.99 0.82 -11.92
N MET A 191 -17.17 1.23 -11.44
CA MET A 191 -17.35 1.70 -10.07
C MET A 191 -16.99 0.62 -9.05
N ALA A 192 -17.47 -0.61 -9.27
CA ALA A 192 -17.16 -1.75 -8.40
C ALA A 192 -15.66 -2.05 -8.37
N TRP A 193 -14.98 -1.96 -9.52
CA TRP A 193 -13.54 -2.18 -9.64
C TRP A 193 -12.74 -1.08 -8.94
N LEU A 194 -13.13 0.20 -9.11
CA LEU A 194 -12.46 1.34 -8.46
C LEU A 194 -12.58 1.31 -6.92
N MET A 195 -13.62 0.68 -6.36
CA MET A 195 -13.75 0.54 -4.90
C MET A 195 -12.77 -0.45 -4.27
N GLY A 196 -12.04 -1.21 -5.07
CA GLY A 196 -11.01 -2.14 -4.63
C GLY A 196 -11.54 -3.40 -3.93
N SER A 197 -11.06 -4.56 -4.35
CA SER A 197 -11.41 -5.87 -3.77
C SER A 197 -10.36 -6.91 -4.12
N VAL A 198 -10.19 -7.89 -3.24
CA VAL A 198 -9.40 -9.12 -3.50
C VAL A 198 -10.32 -10.34 -3.70
N GLN A 199 -11.62 -10.12 -3.82
CA GLN A 199 -12.60 -11.15 -4.13
C GLN A 199 -12.33 -11.76 -5.51
N ASN A 200 -12.51 -13.06 -5.65
CA ASN A 200 -12.32 -13.80 -6.90
C ASN A 200 -10.90 -13.69 -7.50
N ARG A 201 -9.88 -13.46 -6.68
CA ARG A 201 -8.47 -13.48 -7.10
C ARG A 201 -7.90 -14.88 -6.96
N ASP A 202 -7.21 -15.31 -8.01
CA ASP A 202 -6.59 -16.62 -8.09
C ASP A 202 -5.05 -16.57 -7.88
N ALA A 203 -4.40 -17.74 -7.93
CA ALA A 203 -2.95 -17.83 -7.77
C ALA A 203 -2.19 -17.18 -8.94
N LEU A 204 -2.78 -17.12 -10.14
CA LEU A 204 -2.17 -16.50 -11.31
C LEU A 204 -2.17 -14.98 -11.17
N ASP A 205 -3.21 -14.39 -10.56
CA ASP A 205 -3.26 -12.95 -10.25
C ASP A 205 -2.17 -12.57 -9.25
N ALA A 206 -1.97 -13.42 -8.21
CA ALA A 206 -0.86 -13.23 -7.28
C ALA A 206 0.50 -13.29 -8.00
N LEU A 207 0.71 -14.24 -8.91
CA LEU A 207 1.96 -14.40 -9.66
C LEU A 207 2.20 -13.21 -10.60
N ARG A 208 1.17 -12.73 -11.30
CA ARG A 208 1.26 -11.55 -12.19
C ARG A 208 1.64 -10.29 -11.42
N ALA A 209 1.08 -10.11 -10.22
CA ALA A 209 1.41 -8.98 -9.36
C ALA A 209 2.82 -9.08 -8.77
N LEU A 210 3.31 -10.28 -8.50
CA LEU A 210 4.57 -10.53 -7.81
C LEU A 210 5.79 -9.97 -8.56
N VAL A 211 5.80 -10.06 -9.90
CA VAL A 211 6.95 -9.59 -10.71
C VAL A 211 7.16 -8.07 -10.56
N PRO A 212 6.18 -7.19 -10.90
CA PRO A 212 6.36 -5.75 -10.74
C PRO A 212 6.53 -5.34 -9.26
N MET A 213 5.88 -6.03 -8.30
CA MET A 213 6.06 -5.78 -6.88
C MET A 213 7.49 -6.10 -6.42
N THR A 214 8.08 -7.19 -6.89
CA THR A 214 9.47 -7.54 -6.54
C THR A 214 10.45 -6.51 -7.08
N ILE A 215 10.31 -6.09 -8.32
CA ILE A 215 11.15 -5.04 -8.91
C ILE A 215 11.00 -3.73 -8.10
N GLY A 216 9.78 -3.33 -7.79
CA GLY A 216 9.49 -2.16 -6.97
C GLY A 216 10.13 -2.24 -5.58
N ALA A 217 10.01 -3.40 -4.92
CA ALA A 217 10.60 -3.64 -3.61
C ALA A 217 12.13 -3.56 -3.62
N ILE A 218 12.78 -4.09 -4.64
CA ILE A 218 14.23 -3.99 -4.82
C ILE A 218 14.65 -2.52 -4.98
N LEU A 219 13.93 -1.73 -5.78
CA LEU A 219 14.21 -0.30 -5.97
C LEU A 219 14.06 0.47 -4.66
N CYS A 220 12.97 0.26 -3.92
CA CYS A 220 12.75 0.87 -2.60
C CYS A 220 13.82 0.46 -1.58
N ALA A 221 14.21 -0.82 -1.55
CA ALA A 221 15.27 -1.31 -0.66
C ALA A 221 16.63 -0.65 -0.96
N ARG A 222 16.95 -0.47 -2.26
CA ARG A 222 18.18 0.24 -2.70
C ARG A 222 18.14 1.72 -2.31
N ALA A 223 16.98 2.36 -2.34
CA ALA A 223 16.79 3.74 -1.90
C ALA A 223 17.01 3.92 -0.39
N GLY A 224 16.81 2.87 0.42
CA GLY A 224 16.76 2.94 1.89
C GLY A 224 17.99 3.59 2.56
N ARG A 225 19.21 3.40 2.02
CA ARG A 225 20.41 4.09 2.53
C ARG A 225 20.35 5.60 2.29
N GLY A 226 19.94 6.00 1.10
CA GLY A 226 19.80 7.42 0.74
C GLY A 226 18.68 8.10 1.53
N LEU A 227 17.55 7.40 1.75
CA LEU A 227 16.45 7.92 2.59
C LEU A 227 16.92 8.21 4.03
N ARG A 228 17.77 7.34 4.60
CA ARG A 228 18.38 7.61 5.91
C ARG A 228 19.30 8.82 5.89
N MET A 229 20.11 9.01 4.83
CA MET A 229 20.98 10.18 4.72
C MET A 229 20.18 11.48 4.60
N LEU A 230 18.98 11.45 3.97
CA LEU A 230 18.10 12.60 3.86
C LEU A 230 17.58 13.13 5.22
N THR A 231 17.60 12.31 6.28
CA THR A 231 17.19 12.79 7.63
C THR A 231 18.13 13.86 8.18
N LEU A 232 19.38 13.92 7.69
CA LEU A 232 20.37 14.95 8.05
C LEU A 232 20.20 16.27 7.28
N GLY A 233 19.24 16.31 6.36
CA GLY A 233 19.03 17.42 5.43
C GLY A 233 19.58 17.12 4.03
N GLU A 234 18.96 17.72 3.01
CA GLU A 234 19.33 17.46 1.60
C GLU A 234 20.72 17.98 1.25
N GLU A 235 21.08 19.13 1.81
CA GLU A 235 22.41 19.76 1.57
C GLU A 235 23.53 18.90 2.15
N VAL A 236 23.38 18.42 3.39
CA VAL A 236 24.34 17.53 4.04
C VAL A 236 24.45 16.21 3.29
N ALA A 237 23.33 15.65 2.84
CA ALA A 237 23.31 14.42 2.06
C ALA A 237 24.05 14.57 0.73
N ARG A 238 23.88 15.71 0.02
CA ARG A 238 24.60 16.02 -1.22
C ARG A 238 26.11 16.16 -0.98
N MET A 239 26.52 16.92 0.05
CA MET A 239 27.94 17.08 0.41
C MET A 239 28.57 15.74 0.80
N SER A 240 27.80 14.81 1.32
CA SER A 240 28.23 13.44 1.62
C SER A 240 28.30 12.52 0.39
N GLY A 241 28.12 13.07 -0.82
CA GLY A 241 28.24 12.32 -2.08
C GLY A 241 26.96 11.52 -2.47
N LEU A 242 25.80 11.79 -1.86
CA LEU A 242 24.56 11.09 -2.22
C LEU A 242 24.09 11.53 -3.62
N PRO A 243 23.94 10.62 -4.60
CA PRO A 243 23.42 10.95 -5.92
C PRO A 243 21.89 11.14 -5.86
N MET A 244 21.44 12.36 -5.54
CA MET A 244 20.04 12.70 -5.29
C MET A 244 19.11 12.31 -6.43
N ALA A 245 19.49 12.54 -7.68
CA ALA A 245 18.68 12.15 -8.84
C ALA A 245 18.43 10.64 -8.88
N ARG A 246 19.45 9.84 -8.62
CA ARG A 246 19.35 8.39 -8.57
C ARG A 246 18.44 7.93 -7.41
N LEU A 247 18.57 8.55 -6.23
CA LEU A 247 17.71 8.26 -5.09
C LEU A 247 16.25 8.54 -5.41
N ARG A 248 15.93 9.72 -5.96
CA ARG A 248 14.58 10.12 -6.35
C ARG A 248 13.98 9.17 -7.38
N VAL A 249 14.73 8.87 -8.44
CA VAL A 249 14.30 7.93 -9.48
C VAL A 249 14.01 6.54 -8.88
N GLN A 250 14.90 6.01 -8.05
CA GLN A 250 14.70 4.69 -7.42
C GLN A 250 13.48 4.66 -6.49
N ALA A 251 13.32 5.68 -5.65
CA ALA A 251 12.20 5.76 -4.71
C ALA A 251 10.86 5.93 -5.43
N VAL A 252 10.80 6.84 -6.41
CA VAL A 252 9.57 7.11 -7.19
C VAL A 252 9.20 5.93 -8.08
N ALA A 253 10.15 5.38 -8.85
CA ALA A 253 9.90 4.23 -9.71
C ALA A 253 9.49 2.99 -8.89
N GLY A 254 10.19 2.74 -7.76
CA GLY A 254 9.85 1.65 -6.86
C GLY A 254 8.45 1.80 -6.29
N SER A 255 8.10 2.99 -5.81
CA SER A 255 6.76 3.28 -5.27
C SER A 255 5.67 3.19 -6.35
N ALA A 256 5.93 3.70 -7.55
CA ALA A 256 4.98 3.63 -8.67
C ALA A 256 4.71 2.19 -9.10
N LEU A 257 5.75 1.34 -9.20
CA LEU A 257 5.59 -0.08 -9.51
C LEU A 257 4.81 -0.83 -8.44
N LEU A 258 5.11 -0.60 -7.16
CA LEU A 258 4.42 -1.22 -6.04
C LEU A 258 2.94 -0.82 -6.02
N THR A 259 2.66 0.48 -6.12
CA THR A 259 1.30 1.02 -6.08
C THR A 259 0.53 0.61 -7.33
N GLY A 260 1.14 0.68 -8.51
CA GLY A 260 0.52 0.28 -9.77
C GLY A 260 0.17 -1.20 -9.80
N ALA A 261 1.07 -2.07 -9.36
CA ALA A 261 0.80 -3.50 -9.26
C ALA A 261 -0.26 -3.82 -8.20
N ALA A 262 -0.29 -3.08 -7.08
CA ALA A 262 -1.33 -3.23 -6.07
C ALA A 262 -2.71 -2.84 -6.62
N VAL A 263 -2.81 -1.71 -7.34
CA VAL A 263 -4.05 -1.26 -7.98
C VAL A 263 -4.48 -2.21 -9.08
N ALA A 264 -3.58 -2.70 -9.93
CA ALA A 264 -3.88 -3.70 -10.95
C ALA A 264 -4.43 -5.00 -10.34
N ALA A 265 -3.86 -5.45 -9.22
CA ALA A 265 -4.29 -6.69 -8.56
C ALA A 265 -5.59 -6.57 -7.75
N ALA A 266 -5.89 -5.42 -7.17
CA ALA A 266 -6.97 -5.31 -6.19
C ALA A 266 -7.85 -4.05 -6.35
N GLY A 267 -7.67 -3.26 -7.42
CA GLY A 267 -8.34 -1.96 -7.55
C GLY A 267 -7.74 -0.92 -6.59
N VAL A 268 -8.40 0.22 -6.47
CA VAL A 268 -7.88 1.35 -5.67
C VAL A 268 -8.16 1.12 -4.19
N ILE A 269 -7.07 1.00 -3.40
CA ILE A 269 -7.13 0.84 -1.95
C ILE A 269 -6.32 1.97 -1.32
N GLY A 270 -6.99 2.84 -0.56
CA GLY A 270 -6.37 3.98 0.13
C GLY A 270 -5.97 3.66 1.57
N PHE A 271 -5.28 4.62 2.20
CA PHE A 271 -4.90 4.64 3.61
C PHE A 271 -3.89 3.61 4.07
N VAL A 272 -3.74 2.45 3.44
CA VAL A 272 -2.77 1.41 3.86
C VAL A 272 -1.35 1.94 3.79
N GLY A 273 -1.00 2.64 2.69
CA GLY A 273 0.31 3.27 2.51
C GLY A 273 0.64 4.35 3.54
N LEU A 274 -0.38 4.99 4.07
CA LEU A 274 -0.26 6.00 5.11
C LEU A 274 -0.17 5.37 6.50
N ALA A 275 -1.09 4.46 6.82
CA ALA A 275 -1.26 3.88 8.15
C ALA A 275 -0.16 2.89 8.51
N ALA A 276 0.26 2.02 7.59
CA ALA A 276 1.22 0.98 7.87
C ALA A 276 2.58 1.50 8.38
N PRO A 277 3.23 2.50 7.72
CA PRO A 277 4.46 3.08 8.26
C PRO A 277 4.23 3.78 9.61
N HIS A 278 3.08 4.43 9.78
CA HIS A 278 2.77 5.15 11.01
C HIS A 278 2.70 4.22 12.21
N LEU A 279 2.06 3.06 12.08
CA LEU A 279 1.92 2.06 13.16
C LEU A 279 3.26 1.54 13.68
N VAL A 280 4.24 1.36 12.80
CA VAL A 280 5.52 0.75 13.17
C VAL A 280 6.65 1.76 13.37
N ARG A 281 6.42 3.04 13.09
CA ARG A 281 7.42 4.11 13.13
C ARG A 281 8.12 4.21 14.48
N ALA A 282 7.36 4.24 15.57
CA ALA A 282 7.89 4.33 16.92
C ALA A 282 8.79 3.13 17.29
N LEU A 283 8.51 1.95 16.74
CA LEU A 283 9.26 0.71 17.01
C LEU A 283 10.65 0.70 16.35
N VAL A 284 10.84 1.49 15.29
CA VAL A 284 12.11 1.59 14.54
C VAL A 284 12.86 2.91 14.78
N ARG A 285 12.42 3.73 15.76
CA ARG A 285 13.03 5.02 16.13
C ARG A 285 13.12 5.99 14.97
N ASP A 286 12.07 6.10 14.17
CA ASP A 286 11.95 7.00 13.02
C ASP A 286 13.04 6.85 11.93
N ASP A 287 13.79 5.73 11.91
CA ASP A 287 14.81 5.47 10.88
C ASP A 287 14.15 5.05 9.55
N PRO A 288 14.18 5.86 8.49
CA PRO A 288 13.49 5.56 7.23
C PRO A 288 13.93 4.23 6.60
N LYS A 289 15.21 3.87 6.71
CA LYS A 289 15.70 2.59 6.19
C LYS A 289 15.14 1.39 6.96
N ARG A 290 15.07 1.51 8.29
CA ARG A 290 14.53 0.44 9.14
C ARG A 290 13.01 0.35 9.05
N LEU A 291 12.34 1.42 8.63
CA LEU A 291 10.89 1.51 8.51
C LEU A 291 10.35 0.68 7.33
N LEU A 292 11.12 0.48 6.25
CA LEU A 292 10.66 -0.12 4.99
C LEU A 292 9.99 -1.48 5.18
N TRP A 293 10.71 -2.46 5.70
CA TRP A 293 10.21 -3.84 5.83
C TRP A 293 9.12 -4.01 6.89
N PRO A 294 9.23 -3.41 8.10
CA PRO A 294 8.12 -3.42 9.05
C PRO A 294 6.85 -2.78 8.48
N SER A 295 6.95 -1.72 7.65
CA SER A 295 5.80 -1.12 7.00
C SER A 295 5.16 -2.05 5.95
N ALA A 296 5.97 -2.80 5.21
CA ALA A 296 5.44 -3.83 4.31
C ALA A 296 4.65 -4.88 5.09
N LEU A 297 5.21 -5.41 6.17
CA LEU A 297 4.54 -6.41 7.01
C LEU A 297 3.28 -5.85 7.71
N ALA A 298 3.33 -4.61 8.17
CA ALA A 298 2.16 -3.93 8.76
C ALA A 298 1.07 -3.73 7.71
N GLY A 299 1.42 -3.32 6.50
CA GLY A 299 0.48 -3.18 5.39
C GLY A 299 -0.18 -4.51 5.02
N ALA A 300 0.61 -5.59 4.94
CA ALA A 300 0.09 -6.95 4.72
C ALA A 300 -0.91 -7.34 5.82
N LEU A 301 -0.54 -7.14 7.08
CA LEU A 301 -1.38 -7.46 8.22
C LEU A 301 -2.69 -6.64 8.21
N LEU A 302 -2.60 -5.33 7.97
CA LEU A 302 -3.76 -4.45 7.87
C LEU A 302 -4.74 -4.89 6.79
N LEU A 303 -4.23 -5.24 5.61
CA LEU A 303 -5.10 -5.58 4.49
C LEU A 303 -5.72 -6.97 4.62
N VAL A 304 -4.99 -7.95 5.18
CA VAL A 304 -5.57 -9.26 5.51
C VAL A 304 -6.63 -9.14 6.60
N LEU A 305 -6.42 -8.29 7.61
CA LEU A 305 -7.42 -8.02 8.63
C LEU A 305 -8.65 -7.28 8.06
N ALA A 306 -8.45 -6.32 7.16
CA ALA A 306 -9.53 -5.61 6.48
C ALA A 306 -10.36 -6.56 5.60
N ASP A 307 -9.69 -7.48 4.88
CA ASP A 307 -10.36 -8.50 4.08
C ASP A 307 -11.15 -9.49 4.96
N LEU A 308 -10.57 -9.91 6.08
CA LEU A 308 -11.26 -10.76 7.05
C LEU A 308 -12.51 -10.05 7.62
N ALA A 309 -12.36 -8.77 7.99
CA ALA A 309 -13.49 -7.97 8.49
C ALA A 309 -14.59 -7.82 7.44
N ALA A 310 -14.23 -7.56 6.18
CA ALA A 310 -15.19 -7.44 5.07
C ALA A 310 -16.03 -8.71 4.88
N ARG A 311 -15.44 -9.89 5.13
CA ARG A 311 -16.10 -11.19 4.99
C ARG A 311 -16.97 -11.59 6.21
N VAL A 312 -16.64 -11.10 7.39
CA VAL A 312 -17.34 -11.47 8.64
C VAL A 312 -18.53 -10.55 8.89
N ILE A 313 -18.52 -9.32 8.39
CA ILE A 313 -19.64 -8.39 8.53
C ILE A 313 -20.80 -8.89 7.66
N PRO A 314 -21.98 -9.21 8.25
CA PRO A 314 -23.11 -9.74 7.51
C PRO A 314 -23.77 -8.64 6.67
N THR A 315 -23.49 -8.61 5.39
CA THR A 315 -24.09 -7.69 4.41
C THR A 315 -24.56 -8.49 3.20
N GLU A 316 -25.59 -8.01 2.50
CA GLU A 316 -26.10 -8.67 1.28
C GLU A 316 -25.03 -8.77 0.18
N GLN A 317 -24.14 -7.80 0.11
CA GLN A 317 -22.98 -7.81 -0.76
C GLN A 317 -21.71 -7.61 0.06
N GLU A 318 -20.66 -8.33 -0.28
CA GLU A 318 -19.38 -8.19 0.40
C GLU A 318 -18.85 -6.74 0.31
N LEU A 319 -18.42 -6.20 1.45
CA LEU A 319 -17.87 -4.86 1.54
C LEU A 319 -16.57 -4.76 0.74
N LYS A 320 -16.46 -3.73 -0.10
CA LYS A 320 -15.24 -3.47 -0.87
C LYS A 320 -14.11 -3.01 0.05
N LEU A 321 -12.90 -3.55 -0.16
CA LEU A 321 -11.74 -3.28 0.70
C LEU A 321 -11.36 -1.81 0.78
N GLY A 322 -11.45 -1.08 -0.33
CA GLY A 322 -11.18 0.35 -0.33
C GLY A 322 -12.14 1.13 0.58
N VAL A 323 -13.41 0.69 0.68
CA VAL A 323 -14.39 1.28 1.60
C VAL A 323 -14.02 0.96 3.05
N VAL A 324 -13.70 -0.30 3.34
CA VAL A 324 -13.32 -0.74 4.70
C VAL A 324 -12.07 0.01 5.17
N THR A 325 -11.03 0.05 4.34
CA THR A 325 -9.77 0.75 4.70
C THR A 325 -9.97 2.25 4.87
N ALA A 326 -10.85 2.88 4.08
CA ALA A 326 -11.18 4.30 4.20
C ALA A 326 -11.98 4.61 5.47
N LEU A 327 -12.98 3.78 5.81
CA LEU A 327 -13.81 3.96 7.02
C LEU A 327 -12.99 3.88 8.31
N PHE A 328 -12.00 3.00 8.37
CA PHE A 328 -11.13 2.90 9.54
C PHE A 328 -9.91 3.84 9.44
N GLY A 329 -9.37 4.03 8.26
CA GLY A 329 -8.17 4.82 8.02
C GLY A 329 -8.39 6.32 8.18
N ALA A 330 -9.45 6.88 7.59
CA ALA A 330 -9.68 8.31 7.60
C ALA A 330 -9.94 8.88 9.00
N PRO A 331 -10.80 8.30 9.88
CA PRO A 331 -10.98 8.78 11.24
C PRO A 331 -9.71 8.63 12.10
N ALA A 332 -9.02 7.49 11.98
CA ALA A 332 -7.77 7.27 12.71
C ALA A 332 -6.73 8.33 12.34
N PHE A 333 -6.62 8.64 11.05
CA PHE A 333 -5.70 9.64 10.54
C PHE A 333 -6.07 11.07 10.97
N ALA A 334 -7.36 11.43 10.92
CA ALA A 334 -7.85 12.73 11.40
C ALA A 334 -7.52 12.93 12.88
N LEU A 335 -7.67 11.87 13.70
CA LEU A 335 -7.31 11.90 15.12
C LEU A 335 -5.80 12.09 15.32
N LEU A 336 -4.96 11.44 14.52
CA LEU A 336 -3.51 11.59 14.56
C LEU A 336 -3.07 12.99 14.16
N ALA A 337 -3.63 13.55 13.09
CA ALA A 337 -3.37 14.92 12.65
C ALA A 337 -3.77 15.93 13.72
N TRP A 338 -4.92 15.73 14.36
CA TRP A 338 -5.37 16.58 15.47
C TRP A 338 -4.44 16.52 16.69
N ARG A 339 -3.95 15.34 17.06
CA ARG A 339 -2.97 15.19 18.15
C ARG A 339 -1.64 15.87 17.81
N ALA A 340 -1.15 15.72 16.58
CA ALA A 340 0.08 16.35 16.12
C ALA A 340 -0.03 17.88 16.13
N SER A 341 -1.16 18.46 15.76
CA SER A 341 -1.37 19.92 15.77
C SER A 341 -1.32 20.54 17.18
N ARG A 342 -1.67 19.78 18.22
CA ARG A 342 -1.56 20.23 19.62
C ARG A 342 -0.13 20.33 20.11
N SER A 343 0.76 19.43 19.64
CA SER A 343 2.18 19.45 20.03
C SER A 343 2.97 20.60 19.39
N TRP A 344 2.42 21.26 18.36
CA TRP A 344 3.05 22.44 17.71
C TRP A 344 2.62 23.76 18.35
N ARG A 345 1.60 23.74 19.21
CA ARG A 345 1.10 24.91 19.94
C ARG A 345 1.60 25.01 21.39
N SER A 346 2.32 23.97 21.86
CA SER A 346 2.99 23.91 23.18
C SER A 346 4.50 24.06 23.03
#